data_de5041062a06c8dc501ba58467e9aaab
#
_entry.id   de5041062a06c8dc501ba58467e9aaab
#
_cell.length_a   1.000
_cell.length_b   1.000
_cell.length_c   1.000
_cell.angle_alpha   90.00
_cell.angle_beta   90.00
_cell.angle_gamma   90.00
#
_symmetry.space_group_name_H-M   'P 1'
#
loop_
_entity.id
_entity.type
_entity.pdbx_description
1 polymer ?
#
loop_
_entity_poly.entity_id
_entity_poly.type
_entity_poly.pdbx_seq_one_letter_code
_entity_poly.pdbx_strand_id
1 'polypeptide(L)'
;MYEKELNAIKKSNLYRQRKIFDENLIDLASNDYLGLSSNETLFKNAYENVLKQKYKSPKASILVNGYSPIHKKFEDDLKKANKFEEALVVGSGFLANISMIEALVRKGDTLFIDEEYHASGILASKLLKKEQVILFSHNDYQDLENKIKTRETKGRFIIAIEGVYSMSGNIAHKDFFDIASKYDALLIVDEAHSSGVIGDNLLGIFDYYNIKPQKNHIKMGTLGKAYGSYGAYILSSKNIIDFLINRAKAVIYTTAPSLFDIALANESLKYILTNTNEIKTKIKDRQEVIKDELGIEAKSLIIAYEIGENKKVLEIQKEVLANGYIVGAIRQPTVKSAIIRLISKIDVSINDLQKVCKLIKK
;
A
#
# COMPACT_ATOMS: atom_id res chain seq x y z
N MET A 1 20.61 -9.97 27.69
CA MET A 1 19.16 -9.92 27.53
C MET A 1 18.82 -10.24 26.07
N TYR A 2 17.80 -11.02 25.80
CA TYR A 2 17.33 -11.46 24.45
C TYR A 2 18.29 -12.34 23.61
N GLU A 3 19.39 -12.83 24.15
CA GLU A 3 20.37 -13.64 23.39
C GLU A 3 19.80 -14.99 22.95
N LYS A 4 19.00 -15.64 23.81
CA LYS A 4 18.34 -16.92 23.49
C LYS A 4 17.34 -16.77 22.33
N GLU A 5 16.52 -15.72 22.38
CA GLU A 5 15.53 -15.39 21.33
C GLU A 5 16.22 -15.06 20.01
N LEU A 6 17.28 -14.25 20.04
CA LEU A 6 18.07 -13.92 18.84
C LEU A 6 18.72 -15.17 18.24
N ASN A 7 19.25 -16.08 19.07
CA ASN A 7 19.82 -17.32 18.59
C ASN A 7 18.76 -18.25 17.98
N ALA A 8 17.55 -18.30 18.54
CA ALA A 8 16.43 -19.03 17.95
C ALA A 8 16.05 -18.49 16.58
N ILE A 9 15.94 -17.15 16.44
CA ILE A 9 15.66 -16.47 15.18
C ILE A 9 16.75 -16.77 14.14
N LYS A 10 18.04 -16.79 14.54
CA LYS A 10 19.16 -17.14 13.64
C LYS A 10 19.08 -18.60 13.19
N LYS A 11 18.81 -19.53 14.10
CA LYS A 11 18.67 -20.97 13.80
C LYS A 11 17.53 -21.27 12.84
N SER A 12 16.42 -20.49 12.92
CA SER A 12 15.27 -20.63 12.01
C SER A 12 15.44 -19.89 10.67
N ASN A 13 16.59 -19.31 10.38
CA ASN A 13 16.85 -18.49 9.18
C ASN A 13 15.91 -17.28 9.02
N LEU A 14 15.36 -16.76 10.13
CA LEU A 14 14.48 -15.60 10.14
C LEU A 14 15.17 -14.31 10.59
N TYR A 15 16.48 -14.37 10.87
CA TYR A 15 17.23 -13.20 11.30
C TYR A 15 17.31 -12.14 10.21
N ARG A 16 16.90 -10.90 10.55
CA ARG A 16 16.88 -9.76 9.65
C ARG A 16 18.02 -8.80 9.98
N GLN A 17 18.64 -8.24 8.95
CA GLN A 17 19.72 -7.26 9.08
C GLN A 17 19.40 -6.04 8.24
N ARG A 18 19.71 -4.85 8.76
CA ARG A 18 19.74 -3.64 7.96
C ARG A 18 21.01 -3.66 7.11
N LYS A 19 20.85 -3.42 5.79
CA LYS A 19 21.98 -3.35 4.86
C LYS A 19 21.90 -2.03 4.09
N ILE A 20 23.05 -1.43 3.86
CA ILE A 20 23.22 -0.38 2.85
C ILE A 20 23.66 -1.12 1.60
N PHE A 21 22.89 -0.97 0.54
CA PHE A 21 23.23 -1.51 -0.76
C PHE A 21 24.07 -0.49 -1.54
N ASP A 22 24.92 -0.97 -2.44
CA ASP A 22 25.67 -0.14 -3.37
C ASP A 22 24.69 0.59 -4.30
N GLU A 23 24.90 1.89 -4.51
CA GLU A 23 24.04 2.74 -5.35
C GLU A 23 24.06 2.36 -6.83
N ASN A 24 25.09 1.63 -7.27
CA ASN A 24 25.19 1.12 -8.64
C ASN A 24 24.32 -0.13 -8.89
N LEU A 25 23.76 -0.74 -7.86
CA LEU A 25 22.86 -1.89 -8.00
C LEU A 25 21.49 -1.44 -8.52
N ILE A 26 20.97 -2.20 -9.47
CA ILE A 26 19.62 -1.95 -10.01
C ILE A 26 18.58 -2.53 -9.06
N ASP A 27 17.75 -1.65 -8.51
CA ASP A 27 16.74 -2.00 -7.52
C ASP A 27 15.41 -2.44 -8.16
N LEU A 28 15.10 -3.72 -7.99
CA LEU A 28 13.84 -4.36 -8.36
C LEU A 28 13.16 -4.98 -7.12
N ALA A 29 13.50 -4.51 -5.91
CA ALA A 29 12.94 -4.95 -4.64
C ALA A 29 12.06 -3.88 -3.96
N SER A 30 12.39 -2.60 -4.13
CA SER A 30 11.63 -1.51 -3.50
C SER A 30 10.26 -1.32 -4.14
N ASN A 31 9.34 -0.71 -3.38
CA ASN A 31 8.01 -0.37 -3.87
C ASN A 31 7.96 1.02 -4.56
N ASP A 32 9.08 1.58 -4.95
CA ASP A 32 9.15 2.83 -5.74
C ASP A 32 8.79 2.53 -7.21
N TYR A 33 7.53 2.18 -7.43
CA TYR A 33 7.00 1.65 -8.69
C TYR A 33 7.31 2.51 -9.90
N LEU A 34 7.29 3.83 -9.72
CA LEU A 34 7.41 4.81 -10.77
C LEU A 34 8.81 5.47 -10.82
N GLY A 35 9.72 5.11 -9.91
CA GLY A 35 11.04 5.72 -9.80
C GLY A 35 11.02 7.18 -9.36
N LEU A 36 9.92 7.65 -8.73
CA LEU A 36 9.79 9.06 -8.36
C LEU A 36 10.64 9.46 -7.17
N SER A 37 11.16 8.49 -6.39
CA SER A 37 12.04 8.78 -5.26
C SER A 37 13.38 9.41 -5.68
N SER A 38 13.77 9.30 -6.95
CA SER A 38 14.97 9.89 -7.52
C SER A 38 14.71 11.10 -8.44
N ASN A 39 13.48 11.59 -8.52
CA ASN A 39 13.11 12.67 -9.42
C ASN A 39 13.47 14.05 -8.82
N GLU A 40 14.64 14.58 -9.19
CA GLU A 40 15.16 15.85 -8.68
C GLU A 40 14.24 17.05 -8.93
N THR A 41 13.49 17.06 -10.04
CA THR A 41 12.57 18.16 -10.34
C THR A 41 11.42 18.22 -9.34
N LEU A 42 10.83 17.05 -8.99
CA LEU A 42 9.78 16.99 -7.97
C LEU A 42 10.31 17.41 -6.59
N PHE A 43 11.51 16.96 -6.23
CA PHE A 43 12.17 17.36 -4.98
C PHE A 43 12.42 18.87 -4.91
N LYS A 44 12.93 19.47 -5.97
CA LYS A 44 13.17 20.92 -6.03
C LYS A 44 11.86 21.69 -5.88
N ASN A 45 10.82 21.32 -6.62
CA ASN A 45 9.52 21.96 -6.54
C ASN A 45 8.91 21.86 -5.14
N ALA A 46 8.99 20.68 -4.51
CA ALA A 46 8.54 20.47 -3.14
C ALA A 46 9.30 21.35 -2.14
N TYR A 47 10.62 21.41 -2.25
CA TYR A 47 11.47 22.25 -1.41
C TYR A 47 11.10 23.73 -1.54
N GLU A 48 10.95 24.24 -2.75
CA GLU A 48 10.55 25.63 -3.01
C GLU A 48 9.16 25.93 -2.42
N ASN A 49 8.22 24.99 -2.48
CA ASN A 49 6.90 25.14 -1.87
C ASN A 49 6.97 25.24 -0.34
N VAL A 50 7.85 24.45 0.28
CA VAL A 50 8.07 24.51 1.73
C VAL A 50 8.74 25.82 2.12
N LEU A 51 9.71 26.32 1.34
CA LEU A 51 10.39 27.60 1.62
C LEU A 51 9.43 28.80 1.68
N LYS A 52 8.33 28.76 0.92
CA LYS A 52 7.30 29.82 0.95
C LYS A 52 6.49 29.84 2.26
N GLN A 53 6.52 28.76 3.06
CA GLN A 53 5.81 28.71 4.33
C GLN A 53 6.58 29.48 5.43
N LYS A 54 5.86 30.05 6.40
CA LYS A 54 6.51 30.64 7.60
C LYS A 54 7.26 29.57 8.40
N TYR A 55 6.64 28.43 8.64
CA TYR A 55 7.22 27.30 9.36
C TYR A 55 7.55 26.17 8.37
N LYS A 56 8.71 25.55 8.53
CA LYS A 56 9.24 24.51 7.63
C LYS A 56 9.02 23.08 8.17
N SER A 57 8.46 22.98 9.37
CA SER A 57 8.16 21.72 10.04
C SER A 57 6.76 21.73 10.67
N PRO A 58 6.17 20.57 10.97
CA PRO A 58 4.81 20.49 11.50
C PRO A 58 4.67 21.00 12.95
N LYS A 59 5.71 21.01 13.77
CA LYS A 59 5.77 21.52 15.16
C LYS A 59 4.94 20.76 16.19
N ALA A 60 3.75 20.26 15.83
CA ALA A 60 2.80 19.59 16.72
C ALA A 60 1.88 18.64 15.95
N SER A 61 0.90 18.05 16.63
CA SER A 61 -0.17 17.29 15.97
C SER A 61 -1.05 18.21 15.11
N ILE A 62 -1.78 17.61 14.18
CA ILE A 62 -2.70 18.34 13.28
C ILE A 62 -3.78 19.12 14.06
N LEU A 63 -4.16 18.63 15.25
CA LEU A 63 -5.22 19.22 16.08
C LEU A 63 -4.74 20.34 17.00
N VAL A 64 -3.44 20.51 17.17
CA VAL A 64 -2.87 21.62 17.94
C VAL A 64 -2.56 22.78 16.99
N ASN A 65 -1.46 22.70 16.25
CA ASN A 65 -1.08 23.70 15.25
C ASN A 65 -0.12 23.13 14.19
N GLY A 66 -0.10 21.81 14.03
CA GLY A 66 0.73 21.13 13.03
C GLY A 66 0.11 21.10 11.63
N TYR A 67 -1.21 21.27 11.53
CA TYR A 67 -1.89 21.35 10.25
C TYR A 67 -1.52 22.65 9.51
N SER A 68 -1.18 22.55 8.23
CA SER A 68 -0.64 23.65 7.44
C SER A 68 -1.33 23.79 6.08
N PRO A 69 -1.16 24.93 5.37
CA PRO A 69 -1.67 25.06 4.01
C PRO A 69 -1.17 23.99 3.02
N ILE A 70 0.03 23.43 3.26
CA ILE A 70 0.56 22.32 2.44
C ILE A 70 -0.27 21.06 2.63
N HIS A 71 -0.60 20.69 3.87
CA HIS A 71 -1.47 19.54 4.16
C HIS A 71 -2.83 19.72 3.49
N LYS A 72 -3.47 20.87 3.77
CA LYS A 72 -4.78 21.15 3.21
C LYS A 72 -4.80 21.10 1.67
N LYS A 73 -3.81 21.71 1.03
CA LYS A 73 -3.74 21.70 -0.43
C LYS A 73 -3.65 20.28 -0.99
N PHE A 74 -2.82 19.43 -0.41
CA PHE A 74 -2.68 18.05 -0.85
C PHE A 74 -3.97 17.25 -0.62
N GLU A 75 -4.63 17.42 0.52
CA GLU A 75 -5.93 16.81 0.81
C GLU A 75 -6.99 17.26 -0.19
N ASP A 76 -7.05 18.56 -0.54
CA ASP A 76 -7.98 19.09 -1.53
C ASP A 76 -7.69 18.54 -2.94
N ASP A 77 -6.41 18.43 -3.34
CA ASP A 77 -6.02 17.87 -4.64
C ASP A 77 -6.33 16.36 -4.71
N LEU A 78 -6.08 15.60 -3.63
CA LEU A 78 -6.39 14.17 -3.54
C LEU A 78 -7.88 13.88 -3.65
N LYS A 79 -8.70 14.56 -2.83
CA LYS A 79 -10.15 14.33 -2.83
C LYS A 79 -10.78 14.70 -4.17
N LYS A 80 -10.29 15.78 -4.81
CA LYS A 80 -10.74 16.17 -6.15
C LYS A 80 -10.38 15.11 -7.20
N ALA A 81 -9.13 14.63 -7.22
CA ALA A 81 -8.69 13.62 -8.17
C ALA A 81 -9.47 12.31 -8.02
N ASN A 82 -9.69 11.88 -6.78
CA ASN A 82 -10.34 10.60 -6.46
C ASN A 82 -11.88 10.70 -6.31
N LYS A 83 -12.47 11.88 -6.41
CA LYS A 83 -13.93 12.15 -6.30
C LYS A 83 -14.53 11.75 -4.93
N PHE A 84 -13.75 11.81 -3.85
CA PHE A 84 -14.22 11.65 -2.48
C PHE A 84 -14.60 13.01 -1.86
N GLU A 85 -15.40 12.98 -0.79
CA GLU A 85 -15.85 14.20 -0.11
C GLU A 85 -14.72 14.85 0.69
N GLU A 86 -13.94 14.06 1.43
CA GLU A 86 -12.88 14.54 2.30
C GLU A 86 -11.64 13.63 2.28
N ALA A 87 -10.53 14.21 2.75
CA ALA A 87 -9.22 13.58 2.88
C ALA A 87 -8.60 13.86 4.24
N LEU A 88 -7.74 12.95 4.70
CA LEU A 88 -6.93 13.08 5.90
C LEU A 88 -5.54 12.53 5.63
N VAL A 89 -4.50 13.34 5.80
CA VAL A 89 -3.11 12.88 5.75
C VAL A 89 -2.66 12.34 7.10
N VAL A 90 -1.90 11.26 7.08
CA VAL A 90 -1.34 10.59 8.27
C VAL A 90 0.11 10.20 8.06
N GLY A 91 0.84 9.91 9.13
CA GLY A 91 2.29 9.71 9.11
C GLY A 91 2.77 8.47 8.31
N SER A 92 1.95 7.45 8.14
CA SER A 92 2.29 6.26 7.34
C SER A 92 1.06 5.38 7.08
N GLY A 93 1.14 4.47 6.10
CA GLY A 93 0.10 3.46 5.87
C GLY A 93 -0.14 2.55 7.08
N PHE A 94 0.90 2.27 7.86
CA PHE A 94 0.77 1.52 9.11
C PHE A 94 -0.13 2.24 10.12
N LEU A 95 0.11 3.55 10.33
CA LEU A 95 -0.73 4.39 11.20
C LEU A 95 -2.14 4.56 10.65
N ALA A 96 -2.29 4.66 9.32
CA ALA A 96 -3.60 4.72 8.68
C ALA A 96 -4.45 3.48 8.98
N ASN A 97 -3.89 2.27 8.81
CA ASN A 97 -4.58 1.02 9.12
C ASN A 97 -4.98 0.91 10.60
N ILE A 98 -4.05 1.27 11.52
CA ILE A 98 -4.38 1.31 12.95
C ILE A 98 -5.50 2.32 13.21
N SER A 99 -5.42 3.52 12.63
CA SER A 99 -6.43 4.58 12.79
C SER A 99 -7.82 4.11 12.35
N MET A 100 -7.91 3.53 11.16
CA MET A 100 -9.18 3.09 10.60
C MET A 100 -9.80 1.95 11.42
N ILE A 101 -9.04 0.89 11.70
CA ILE A 101 -9.58 -0.31 12.36
C ILE A 101 -9.89 -0.02 13.84
N GLU A 102 -8.98 0.61 14.60
CA GLU A 102 -9.19 0.93 16.02
C GLU A 102 -10.36 1.91 16.24
N ALA A 103 -10.46 2.92 15.37
CA ALA A 103 -11.47 3.95 15.56
C ALA A 103 -12.84 3.55 15.00
N LEU A 104 -12.91 2.92 13.83
CA LEU A 104 -14.16 2.69 13.11
C LEU A 104 -14.91 1.44 13.57
N VAL A 105 -14.20 0.39 14.03
CA VAL A 105 -14.86 -0.82 14.52
C VAL A 105 -15.29 -0.62 15.96
N ARG A 106 -16.60 -0.47 16.17
CA ARG A 106 -17.19 -0.19 17.48
C ARG A 106 -17.77 -1.44 18.13
N LYS A 107 -18.13 -1.31 19.41
CA LYS A 107 -18.81 -2.40 20.14
C LYS A 107 -20.08 -2.81 19.40
N GLY A 108 -20.17 -4.09 19.07
CA GLY A 108 -21.30 -4.66 18.31
C GLY A 108 -21.05 -4.79 16.81
N ASP A 109 -20.06 -4.07 16.25
CA ASP A 109 -19.67 -4.23 14.85
C ASP A 109 -18.91 -5.55 14.62
N THR A 110 -18.92 -6.03 13.37
CA THR A 110 -18.11 -7.17 12.92
C THR A 110 -17.19 -6.72 11.79
N LEU A 111 -15.89 -6.95 11.95
CA LEU A 111 -14.87 -6.75 10.93
C LEU A 111 -14.63 -8.06 10.19
N PHE A 112 -14.90 -8.06 8.90
CA PHE A 112 -14.43 -9.08 7.96
C PHE A 112 -13.15 -8.57 7.30
N ILE A 113 -12.07 -9.32 7.43
CA ILE A 113 -10.76 -8.92 6.91
C ILE A 113 -10.16 -10.08 6.11
N ASP A 114 -9.62 -9.77 4.92
CA ASP A 114 -8.92 -10.75 4.09
C ASP A 114 -7.75 -11.37 4.86
N GLU A 115 -7.57 -12.70 4.78
CA GLU A 115 -6.51 -13.40 5.52
C GLU A 115 -5.08 -12.95 5.11
N GLU A 116 -4.93 -12.41 3.89
CA GLU A 116 -3.67 -11.84 3.37
C GLU A 116 -3.63 -10.30 3.42
N TYR A 117 -4.56 -9.67 4.13
CA TYR A 117 -4.50 -8.23 4.36
C TYR A 117 -3.18 -7.84 5.03
N HIS A 118 -2.66 -6.66 4.70
CA HIS A 118 -1.37 -6.18 5.22
C HIS A 118 -1.23 -6.34 6.72
N ALA A 119 -0.03 -6.70 7.16
CA ALA A 119 0.28 -6.98 8.57
C ALA A 119 -0.13 -5.86 9.54
N SER A 120 -0.16 -4.60 9.11
CA SER A 120 -0.62 -3.47 9.93
C SER A 120 -2.11 -3.57 10.26
N GLY A 121 -2.94 -3.99 9.30
CA GLY A 121 -4.38 -4.19 9.54
C GLY A 121 -4.65 -5.43 10.39
N ILE A 122 -3.92 -6.52 10.12
CA ILE A 122 -3.98 -7.72 10.97
C ILE A 122 -3.52 -7.42 12.41
N LEU A 123 -2.51 -6.58 12.60
CA LEU A 123 -2.10 -6.13 13.93
C LEU A 123 -3.18 -5.25 14.57
N ALA A 124 -3.75 -4.31 13.82
CA ALA A 124 -4.81 -3.43 14.31
C ALA A 124 -6.06 -4.24 14.72
N SER A 125 -6.41 -5.30 13.99
CA SER A 125 -7.55 -6.16 14.34
C SER A 125 -7.38 -6.85 15.71
N LYS A 126 -6.14 -7.06 16.18
CA LYS A 126 -5.86 -7.61 17.52
C LYS A 126 -6.18 -6.64 18.67
N LEU A 127 -6.41 -5.36 18.37
CA LEU A 127 -6.91 -4.37 19.34
C LEU A 127 -8.42 -4.52 19.60
N LEU A 128 -9.10 -5.28 18.77
CA LEU A 128 -10.53 -5.57 18.88
C LEU A 128 -10.74 -6.85 19.70
N LYS A 129 -11.98 -7.08 20.11
CA LYS A 129 -12.34 -8.36 20.69
C LYS A 129 -12.34 -9.45 19.62
N LYS A 130 -11.89 -10.64 19.98
CA LYS A 130 -11.73 -11.76 19.04
C LYS A 130 -13.04 -12.09 18.29
N GLU A 131 -14.17 -12.01 18.98
CA GLU A 131 -15.49 -12.27 18.40
C GLU A 131 -15.96 -11.23 17.38
N GLN A 132 -15.28 -10.07 17.31
CA GLN A 132 -15.57 -9.01 16.33
C GLN A 132 -14.84 -9.20 15.01
N VAL A 133 -13.85 -10.10 14.95
CA VAL A 133 -12.97 -10.25 13.79
C VAL A 133 -13.19 -11.59 13.12
N ILE A 134 -13.52 -11.57 11.85
CA ILE A 134 -13.69 -12.75 11.00
C ILE A 134 -12.75 -12.64 9.81
N LEU A 135 -11.82 -13.59 9.71
CA LEU A 135 -10.99 -13.73 8.52
C LEU A 135 -11.80 -14.41 7.42
N PHE A 136 -11.68 -13.94 6.19
CA PHE A 136 -12.14 -14.65 5.01
C PHE A 136 -10.98 -15.00 4.08
N SER A 137 -11.18 -16.01 3.24
CA SER A 137 -10.17 -16.54 2.34
C SER A 137 -9.66 -15.50 1.36
N HIS A 138 -8.36 -15.54 1.06
CA HIS A 138 -7.70 -14.54 0.23
C HIS A 138 -8.44 -14.27 -1.09
N ASN A 139 -8.82 -13.01 -1.28
CA ASN A 139 -9.49 -12.48 -2.47
C ASN A 139 -10.75 -13.26 -2.89
N ASP A 140 -11.42 -13.91 -1.92
CA ASP A 140 -12.62 -14.73 -2.12
C ASP A 140 -13.87 -14.00 -1.62
N TYR A 141 -14.55 -13.33 -2.55
CA TYR A 141 -15.79 -12.62 -2.27
C TYR A 141 -16.96 -13.56 -1.94
N GLN A 142 -16.94 -14.81 -2.39
CA GLN A 142 -17.98 -15.81 -2.09
C GLN A 142 -17.86 -16.29 -0.64
N ASP A 143 -16.65 -16.58 -0.17
CA ASP A 143 -16.39 -16.90 1.24
C ASP A 143 -16.79 -15.73 2.15
N LEU A 144 -16.43 -14.49 1.76
CA LEU A 144 -16.89 -13.29 2.49
C LEU A 144 -18.40 -13.24 2.58
N GLU A 145 -19.12 -13.37 1.46
CA GLU A 145 -20.57 -13.28 1.44
C GLU A 145 -21.23 -14.39 2.27
N ASN A 146 -20.72 -15.62 2.22
CA ASN A 146 -21.21 -16.74 3.03
C ASN A 146 -21.02 -16.46 4.53
N LYS A 147 -19.88 -15.90 4.93
CA LYS A 147 -19.61 -15.52 6.31
C LYS A 147 -20.51 -14.38 6.80
N ILE A 148 -20.81 -13.41 5.94
CA ILE A 148 -21.77 -12.35 6.25
C ILE A 148 -23.18 -12.93 6.48
N LYS A 149 -23.67 -13.81 5.59
CA LYS A 149 -25.00 -14.42 5.67
C LYS A 149 -25.24 -15.21 6.97
N THR A 150 -24.18 -15.80 7.50
CA THR A 150 -24.27 -16.63 8.72
C THR A 150 -23.96 -15.86 10.00
N ARG A 151 -23.57 -14.57 9.88
CA ARG A 151 -23.16 -13.75 11.01
C ARG A 151 -24.30 -12.88 11.52
N GLU A 152 -24.71 -13.13 12.74
CA GLU A 152 -25.54 -12.17 13.47
C GLU A 152 -24.67 -11.04 14.04
N THR A 153 -25.03 -9.80 13.80
CA THR A 153 -24.39 -8.63 14.39
C THR A 153 -25.44 -7.66 14.91
N LYS A 154 -25.10 -6.98 16.01
CA LYS A 154 -25.93 -5.89 16.57
C LYS A 154 -25.53 -4.52 16.03
N GLY A 155 -24.39 -4.45 15.34
CA GLY A 155 -23.83 -3.24 14.78
C GLY A 155 -23.69 -3.35 13.27
N ARG A 156 -22.65 -2.74 12.74
CA ARG A 156 -22.35 -2.67 11.30
C ARG A 156 -21.47 -3.84 10.88
N PHE A 157 -21.54 -4.18 9.61
CA PHE A 157 -20.52 -4.94 8.92
C PHE A 157 -19.43 -4.00 8.42
N ILE A 158 -18.19 -4.40 8.58
CA ILE A 158 -17.00 -3.68 8.08
C ILE A 158 -16.17 -4.70 7.31
N ILE A 159 -15.81 -4.36 6.08
CA ILE A 159 -15.02 -5.21 5.19
C ILE A 159 -13.68 -4.51 4.94
N ALA A 160 -12.56 -5.23 5.08
CA ALA A 160 -11.23 -4.73 4.80
C ALA A 160 -10.51 -5.60 3.77
N ILE A 161 -10.10 -4.98 2.64
CA ILE A 161 -9.40 -5.59 1.51
C ILE A 161 -8.22 -4.72 1.06
N GLU A 162 -7.26 -5.28 0.32
CA GLU A 162 -6.27 -4.50 -0.43
C GLU A 162 -6.73 -4.32 -1.89
N GLY A 163 -6.49 -3.16 -2.49
CA GLY A 163 -6.78 -2.93 -3.90
C GLY A 163 -5.88 -3.76 -4.81
N VAL A 164 -4.57 -3.80 -4.51
CA VAL A 164 -3.58 -4.74 -5.02
C VAL A 164 -2.86 -5.36 -3.84
N TYR A 165 -2.85 -6.67 -3.76
CA TYR A 165 -2.26 -7.40 -2.63
C TYR A 165 -0.74 -7.38 -2.66
N SER A 166 -0.15 -7.06 -1.52
CA SER A 166 1.27 -6.71 -1.37
C SER A 166 2.25 -7.83 -1.72
N MET A 167 1.87 -9.10 -1.54
CA MET A 167 2.73 -10.26 -1.80
C MET A 167 2.43 -10.90 -3.15
N SER A 168 1.17 -11.09 -3.50
CA SER A 168 0.75 -11.77 -4.73
C SER A 168 0.69 -10.86 -5.96
N GLY A 169 0.45 -9.56 -5.78
CA GLY A 169 0.17 -8.62 -6.86
C GLY A 169 -1.22 -8.77 -7.47
N ASN A 170 -2.08 -9.60 -6.89
CA ASN A 170 -3.46 -9.78 -7.33
C ASN A 170 -4.28 -8.51 -7.11
N ILE A 171 -5.21 -8.24 -8.04
CA ILE A 171 -6.21 -7.17 -7.88
C ILE A 171 -7.43 -7.75 -7.17
N ALA A 172 -7.99 -7.03 -6.20
CA ALA A 172 -9.23 -7.44 -5.54
C ALA A 172 -10.41 -7.51 -6.54
N HIS A 173 -11.31 -8.47 -6.32
CA HIS A 173 -12.52 -8.61 -7.15
C HIS A 173 -13.47 -7.42 -6.99
N LYS A 174 -14.13 -7.02 -8.10
CA LYS A 174 -15.14 -5.96 -8.09
C LYS A 174 -16.32 -6.28 -7.16
N ASP A 175 -16.66 -7.56 -7.05
CA ASP A 175 -17.78 -8.08 -6.25
C ASP A 175 -17.72 -7.68 -4.77
N PHE A 176 -16.53 -7.37 -4.23
CA PHE A 176 -16.42 -6.82 -2.87
C PHE A 176 -17.18 -5.50 -2.69
N PHE A 177 -17.23 -4.66 -3.72
CA PHE A 177 -17.99 -3.41 -3.70
C PHE A 177 -19.49 -3.66 -3.76
N ASP A 178 -19.91 -4.64 -4.56
CA ASP A 178 -21.32 -5.04 -4.69
C ASP A 178 -21.82 -5.65 -3.37
N ILE A 179 -21.02 -6.50 -2.72
CA ILE A 179 -21.30 -7.06 -1.40
C ILE A 179 -21.39 -5.96 -0.34
N ALA A 180 -20.44 -5.03 -0.33
CA ALA A 180 -20.47 -3.91 0.62
C ALA A 180 -21.74 -3.07 0.46
N SER A 181 -22.17 -2.81 -0.77
CA SER A 181 -23.43 -2.11 -1.07
C SER A 181 -24.65 -2.92 -0.64
N LYS A 182 -24.68 -4.23 -0.95
CA LYS A 182 -25.79 -5.12 -0.65
C LYS A 182 -26.10 -5.25 0.85
N TYR A 183 -25.04 -5.25 1.67
CA TYR A 183 -25.17 -5.43 3.13
C TYR A 183 -25.00 -4.13 3.91
N ASP A 184 -25.00 -2.97 3.24
CA ASP A 184 -24.73 -1.65 3.85
C ASP A 184 -23.45 -1.65 4.73
N ALA A 185 -22.43 -2.37 4.26
CA ALA A 185 -21.19 -2.53 4.98
C ALA A 185 -20.23 -1.36 4.71
N LEU A 186 -19.46 -0.97 5.73
CA LEU A 186 -18.33 -0.07 5.57
C LEU A 186 -17.21 -0.81 4.85
N LEU A 187 -16.74 -0.31 3.70
CA LEU A 187 -15.68 -0.93 2.92
C LEU A 187 -14.38 -0.14 3.06
N ILE A 188 -13.38 -0.75 3.67
CA ILE A 188 -11.99 -0.24 3.78
C ILE A 188 -11.16 -0.89 2.68
N VAL A 189 -10.61 -0.07 1.78
CA VAL A 189 -9.72 -0.51 0.71
C VAL A 189 -8.33 0.08 0.93
N ASP A 190 -7.35 -0.78 1.22
CA ASP A 190 -5.94 -0.43 1.26
C ASP A 190 -5.38 -0.39 -0.17
N GLU A 191 -5.14 0.80 -0.66
CA GLU A 191 -4.65 1.08 -2.01
C GLU A 191 -3.14 1.36 -2.04
N ALA A 192 -2.41 0.92 -1.04
CA ALA A 192 -0.99 1.19 -0.92
C ALA A 192 -0.15 0.67 -2.10
N HIS A 193 -0.63 -0.36 -2.79
CA HIS A 193 0.03 -0.97 -3.95
C HIS A 193 -0.70 -0.74 -5.28
N SER A 194 -1.86 -0.10 -5.25
CA SER A 194 -2.69 0.16 -6.43
C SER A 194 -2.67 1.61 -6.87
N SER A 195 -2.62 2.58 -5.94
CA SER A 195 -2.49 4.00 -6.24
C SER A 195 -1.16 4.30 -6.95
N GLY A 196 -1.23 4.94 -8.10
CA GLY A 196 -0.10 5.21 -8.99
C GLY A 196 0.19 4.08 -10.00
N VAL A 197 -0.50 2.91 -9.88
CA VAL A 197 -0.16 1.70 -10.66
C VAL A 197 -1.30 1.23 -11.55
N ILE A 198 -2.54 1.23 -11.06
CA ILE A 198 -3.70 0.76 -11.83
C ILE A 198 -4.79 1.83 -11.94
N GLY A 199 -5.68 1.64 -12.90
CA GLY A 199 -6.79 2.55 -13.21
C GLY A 199 -6.54 3.42 -14.43
N ASP A 200 -7.59 4.02 -14.95
CA ASP A 200 -7.52 4.86 -16.15
C ASP A 200 -6.68 6.12 -15.93
N ASN A 201 -6.73 6.65 -14.71
CA ASN A 201 -5.95 7.80 -14.26
C ASN A 201 -4.85 7.40 -13.25
N LEU A 202 -4.53 6.10 -13.10
CA LEU A 202 -3.60 5.55 -12.13
C LEU A 202 -3.96 5.88 -10.67
N LEU A 203 -5.24 5.99 -10.38
CA LEU A 203 -5.76 6.32 -9.06
C LEU A 203 -6.20 5.09 -8.25
N GLY A 204 -5.83 3.88 -8.66
CA GLY A 204 -6.10 2.65 -7.93
C GLY A 204 -7.41 1.97 -8.31
N ILE A 205 -7.94 1.10 -7.44
CA ILE A 205 -9.00 0.15 -7.79
C ILE A 205 -10.37 0.82 -8.05
N PHE A 206 -10.69 1.92 -7.37
CA PHE A 206 -11.91 2.69 -7.66
C PHE A 206 -11.91 3.22 -9.08
N ASP A 207 -10.76 3.75 -9.52
CA ASP A 207 -10.54 4.23 -10.89
C ASP A 207 -10.52 3.06 -11.88
N TYR A 208 -9.85 1.95 -11.53
CA TYR A 208 -9.75 0.75 -12.36
C TYR A 208 -11.09 0.11 -12.70
N TYR A 209 -12.03 0.07 -11.75
CA TYR A 209 -13.38 -0.46 -11.95
C TYR A 209 -14.42 0.62 -12.27
N ASN A 210 -14.00 1.87 -12.42
CA ASN A 210 -14.87 3.04 -12.60
C ASN A 210 -15.98 3.09 -11.53
N ILE A 211 -15.60 2.91 -10.26
CA ILE A 211 -16.53 2.94 -9.12
C ILE A 211 -16.61 4.36 -8.59
N LYS A 212 -17.83 4.91 -8.59
CA LYS A 212 -18.10 6.19 -7.91
C LYS A 212 -18.05 5.96 -6.40
N PRO A 213 -17.20 6.70 -5.65
CA PRO A 213 -17.17 6.59 -4.20
C PRO A 213 -18.54 6.80 -3.55
N GLN A 214 -18.89 5.97 -2.57
CA GLN A 214 -20.09 6.06 -1.77
C GLN A 214 -19.74 6.47 -0.35
N LYS A 215 -20.75 6.85 0.48
CA LYS A 215 -20.54 7.35 1.83
C LYS A 215 -19.90 6.33 2.79
N ASN A 216 -20.08 5.04 2.50
CA ASN A 216 -19.51 3.93 3.24
C ASN A 216 -18.18 3.40 2.67
N HIS A 217 -17.62 4.05 1.66
CA HIS A 217 -16.32 3.69 1.12
C HIS A 217 -15.19 4.47 1.78
N ILE A 218 -14.12 3.75 2.11
CA ILE A 218 -12.86 4.31 2.62
C ILE A 218 -11.74 3.81 1.72
N LYS A 219 -10.98 4.75 1.21
CA LYS A 219 -9.75 4.49 0.46
C LYS A 219 -8.57 4.94 1.28
N MET A 220 -7.58 4.09 1.49
CA MET A 220 -6.29 4.46 2.07
C MET A 220 -5.19 4.24 1.04
N GLY A 221 -4.27 5.17 0.92
CA GLY A 221 -3.06 5.00 0.12
C GLY A 221 -1.82 5.46 0.87
N THR A 222 -0.66 4.94 0.46
CA THR A 222 0.63 5.37 1.01
C THR A 222 1.39 6.28 0.06
N LEU A 223 2.16 7.19 0.62
CA LEU A 223 3.00 8.11 -0.14
C LEU A 223 4.44 7.57 -0.31
N GLY A 224 4.82 6.53 0.44
CA GLY A 224 6.16 5.94 0.43
C GLY A 224 6.39 4.88 -0.65
N LYS A 225 5.54 4.81 -1.67
CA LYS A 225 5.66 3.84 -2.77
C LYS A 225 5.63 4.55 -4.12
N ALA A 226 4.57 4.41 -4.92
CA ALA A 226 4.46 5.05 -6.24
C ALA A 226 4.64 6.59 -6.21
N TYR A 227 4.36 7.23 -5.08
CA TYR A 227 4.53 8.67 -4.91
C TYR A 227 5.97 9.09 -4.58
N GLY A 228 6.90 8.16 -4.32
CA GLY A 228 8.31 8.46 -4.02
C GLY A 228 8.54 9.42 -2.84
N SER A 229 7.61 9.43 -1.85
CA SER A 229 7.61 10.32 -0.69
C SER A 229 7.49 9.55 0.62
N TYR A 230 6.92 10.16 1.67
CA TYR A 230 6.63 9.51 2.96
C TYR A 230 5.30 9.98 3.54
N GLY A 231 4.56 9.05 4.15
CA GLY A 231 3.24 9.31 4.72
C GLY A 231 2.17 8.41 4.14
N ALA A 232 0.92 8.77 4.41
CA ALA A 232 -0.26 8.13 3.85
C ALA A 232 -1.45 9.09 3.87
N TYR A 233 -2.53 8.70 3.21
CA TYR A 233 -3.79 9.42 3.20
C TYR A 233 -4.98 8.49 3.36
N ILE A 234 -6.08 9.03 3.88
CA ILE A 234 -7.38 8.37 3.96
C ILE A 234 -8.39 9.27 3.25
N LEU A 235 -9.18 8.70 2.35
CA LEU A 235 -10.25 9.38 1.62
C LEU A 235 -11.58 8.71 1.98
N SER A 236 -12.61 9.51 2.28
CA SER A 236 -13.93 8.99 2.59
C SER A 236 -14.98 10.10 2.56
N SER A 237 -16.19 9.79 3.06
CA SER A 237 -17.20 10.81 3.37
C SER A 237 -16.75 11.72 4.50
N LYS A 238 -17.28 12.94 4.52
CA LYS A 238 -16.96 13.93 5.55
C LYS A 238 -17.18 13.39 6.97
N ASN A 239 -18.28 12.68 7.19
CA ASN A 239 -18.60 12.13 8.52
C ASN A 239 -17.56 11.12 9.01
N ILE A 240 -17.01 10.28 8.11
CA ILE A 240 -15.99 9.29 8.46
C ILE A 240 -14.66 10.00 8.76
N ILE A 241 -14.27 10.97 7.94
CA ILE A 241 -13.02 11.73 8.17
C ILE A 241 -13.13 12.53 9.48
N ASP A 242 -14.22 13.22 9.72
CA ASP A 242 -14.44 13.95 10.98
C ASP A 242 -14.40 13.00 12.19
N PHE A 243 -14.98 11.80 12.05
CA PHE A 243 -14.94 10.79 13.10
C PHE A 243 -13.50 10.31 13.38
N LEU A 244 -12.71 10.03 12.33
CA LEU A 244 -11.30 9.65 12.47
C LEU A 244 -10.48 10.76 13.15
N ILE A 245 -10.66 12.01 12.76
CA ILE A 245 -9.98 13.18 13.38
C ILE A 245 -10.29 13.25 14.87
N ASN A 246 -11.51 12.90 15.29
CA ASN A 246 -11.95 13.04 16.69
C ASN A 246 -11.79 11.76 17.53
N ARG A 247 -11.46 10.59 16.93
CA ARG A 247 -11.42 9.31 17.64
C ARG A 247 -10.15 8.51 17.44
N ALA A 248 -9.51 8.62 16.28
CA ALA A 248 -8.33 7.83 15.97
C ALA A 248 -7.11 8.32 16.76
N LYS A 249 -6.64 7.53 17.71
CA LYS A 249 -5.52 7.89 18.59
C LYS A 249 -4.24 8.14 17.80
N ALA A 250 -4.00 7.37 16.75
CA ALA A 250 -2.85 7.54 15.87
C ALA A 250 -2.94 8.82 15.00
N VAL A 251 -4.08 9.52 14.99
CA VAL A 251 -4.24 10.85 14.38
C VAL A 251 -4.09 11.94 15.45
N ILE A 252 -4.78 11.76 16.59
CA ILE A 252 -4.87 12.80 17.65
C ILE A 252 -3.50 13.04 18.31
N TYR A 253 -2.77 11.96 18.63
CA TYR A 253 -1.56 12.02 19.49
C TYR A 253 -0.26 11.94 18.72
N THR A 254 -0.30 11.97 17.38
CA THR A 254 0.91 11.97 16.56
C THR A 254 1.24 13.36 16.03
N THR A 255 2.52 13.65 15.84
CA THR A 255 2.94 14.85 15.11
C THR A 255 2.41 14.79 13.68
N ALA A 256 1.96 15.92 13.15
CA ALA A 256 1.52 16.01 11.76
C ALA A 256 2.63 15.57 10.78
N PRO A 257 2.28 15.05 9.61
CA PRO A 257 3.27 14.66 8.60
C PRO A 257 4.22 15.81 8.22
N SER A 258 5.42 15.47 7.78
CA SER A 258 6.41 16.43 7.32
C SER A 258 5.86 17.28 6.15
N LEU A 259 6.07 18.60 6.23
CA LEU A 259 5.64 19.52 5.17
C LEU A 259 6.31 19.20 3.84
N PHE A 260 7.59 18.80 3.89
CA PHE A 260 8.34 18.45 2.69
C PHE A 260 7.78 17.20 2.02
N ASP A 261 7.55 16.14 2.80
CA ASP A 261 7.02 14.89 2.26
C ASP A 261 5.61 15.09 1.66
N ILE A 262 4.76 15.89 2.30
CA ILE A 262 3.43 16.19 1.76
C ILE A 262 3.50 17.06 0.51
N ALA A 263 4.42 18.05 0.46
CA ALA A 263 4.65 18.84 -0.74
C ALA A 263 5.15 17.98 -1.90
N LEU A 264 6.09 17.06 -1.63
CA LEU A 264 6.63 16.11 -2.61
C LEU A 264 5.53 15.17 -3.13
N ALA A 265 4.71 14.62 -2.23
CA ALA A 265 3.57 13.79 -2.62
C ALA A 265 2.58 14.54 -3.52
N ASN A 266 2.38 15.85 -3.29
CA ASN A 266 1.52 16.65 -4.15
C ASN A 266 2.12 16.88 -5.55
N GLU A 267 3.43 17.12 -5.63
CA GLU A 267 4.11 17.20 -6.93
C GLU A 267 4.06 15.85 -7.66
N SER A 268 4.22 14.74 -6.94
CA SER A 268 4.08 13.38 -7.48
C SER A 268 2.67 13.09 -7.99
N LEU A 269 1.63 13.49 -7.26
CA LEU A 269 0.24 13.37 -7.73
C LEU A 269 0.03 14.11 -9.05
N LYS A 270 0.50 15.36 -9.14
CA LYS A 270 0.41 16.14 -10.38
C LYS A 270 1.16 15.45 -11.52
N TYR A 271 2.38 14.96 -11.25
CA TYR A 271 3.18 14.25 -12.23
C TYR A 271 2.46 13.01 -12.76
N ILE A 272 1.91 12.17 -11.89
CA ILE A 272 1.17 10.96 -12.25
C ILE A 272 -0.02 11.31 -13.14
N LEU A 273 -0.83 12.31 -12.75
CA LEU A 273 -2.02 12.74 -13.50
C LEU A 273 -1.67 13.35 -14.86
N THR A 274 -0.57 14.09 -14.94
CA THR A 274 -0.12 14.73 -16.19
C THR A 274 0.48 13.71 -17.17
N ASN A 275 1.18 12.69 -16.66
CA ASN A 275 1.91 11.72 -17.46
C ASN A 275 1.23 10.34 -17.52
N THR A 276 -0.07 10.26 -17.20
CA THR A 276 -0.82 9.00 -17.07
C THR A 276 -0.63 8.07 -18.27
N ASN A 277 -0.75 8.57 -19.50
CA ASN A 277 -0.64 7.74 -20.70
C ASN A 277 0.76 7.15 -20.88
N GLU A 278 1.81 7.95 -20.65
CA GLU A 278 3.20 7.48 -20.72
C GLU A 278 3.47 6.41 -19.66
N ILE A 279 3.03 6.65 -18.43
CA ILE A 279 3.20 5.70 -17.32
C ILE A 279 2.46 4.38 -17.64
N LYS A 280 1.20 4.45 -18.11
CA LYS A 280 0.42 3.25 -18.51
C LYS A 280 1.12 2.46 -19.61
N THR A 281 1.69 3.12 -20.61
CA THR A 281 2.47 2.45 -21.66
C THR A 281 3.67 1.72 -21.07
N LYS A 282 4.45 2.40 -20.24
CA LYS A 282 5.60 1.79 -19.56
C LYS A 282 5.19 0.60 -18.68
N ILE A 283 4.08 0.66 -17.95
CA ILE A 283 3.55 -0.45 -17.16
C ILE A 283 3.22 -1.63 -18.06
N LYS A 284 2.52 -1.39 -19.18
CA LYS A 284 2.15 -2.44 -20.13
C LYS A 284 3.37 -3.13 -20.73
N ASP A 285 4.39 -2.37 -21.15
CA ASP A 285 5.64 -2.93 -21.68
C ASP A 285 6.30 -3.89 -20.67
N ARG A 286 6.27 -3.56 -19.37
CA ARG A 286 6.81 -4.44 -18.31
C ARG A 286 5.98 -5.69 -18.12
N GLN A 287 4.66 -5.57 -18.17
CA GLN A 287 3.75 -6.73 -18.09
C GLN A 287 3.96 -7.68 -19.26
N GLU A 288 4.19 -7.17 -20.46
CA GLU A 288 4.53 -7.98 -21.63
C GLU A 288 5.85 -8.73 -21.44
N VAL A 289 6.90 -8.04 -20.98
CA VAL A 289 8.19 -8.70 -20.66
C VAL A 289 8.01 -9.82 -19.61
N ILE A 290 7.27 -9.56 -18.54
CA ILE A 290 7.00 -10.57 -17.50
C ILE A 290 6.25 -11.77 -18.07
N LYS A 291 5.28 -11.54 -18.94
CA LYS A 291 4.56 -12.61 -19.62
C LYS A 291 5.49 -13.45 -20.50
N ASP A 292 6.30 -12.81 -21.34
CA ASP A 292 7.20 -13.47 -22.27
C ASP A 292 8.32 -14.25 -21.57
N GLU A 293 8.94 -13.65 -20.54
CA GLU A 293 10.09 -14.27 -19.88
C GLU A 293 9.68 -15.27 -18.77
N LEU A 294 8.63 -15.00 -18.01
CA LEU A 294 8.22 -15.81 -16.85
C LEU A 294 6.92 -16.58 -17.05
N GLY A 295 6.15 -16.30 -18.09
CA GLY A 295 4.83 -16.90 -18.33
C GLY A 295 3.74 -16.40 -17.35
N ILE A 296 3.95 -15.27 -16.69
CA ILE A 296 3.01 -14.71 -15.68
C ILE A 296 2.20 -13.58 -16.32
N GLU A 297 0.88 -13.69 -16.28
CA GLU A 297 -0.01 -12.59 -16.64
C GLU A 297 -0.14 -11.59 -15.47
N ALA A 298 0.85 -10.71 -15.36
CA ALA A 298 0.89 -9.71 -14.32
C ALA A 298 -0.20 -8.63 -14.52
N LYS A 299 -0.98 -8.34 -13.48
CA LYS A 299 -2.00 -7.28 -13.51
C LYS A 299 -1.54 -6.01 -12.80
N SER A 300 -0.41 -6.08 -12.09
CA SER A 300 0.24 -4.97 -11.39
C SER A 300 1.75 -4.99 -11.69
N LEU A 301 2.53 -4.20 -10.96
CA LEU A 301 4.00 -4.20 -11.03
C LEU A 301 4.65 -5.15 -10.01
N ILE A 302 3.86 -5.87 -9.21
CA ILE A 302 4.33 -6.87 -8.25
C ILE A 302 4.28 -8.23 -8.89
N ILE A 303 5.42 -8.91 -8.94
CA ILE A 303 5.56 -10.25 -9.50
C ILE A 303 5.98 -11.21 -8.40
N ALA A 304 5.11 -12.16 -8.09
CA ALA A 304 5.38 -13.25 -7.15
C ALA A 304 5.83 -14.49 -7.93
N TYR A 305 7.14 -14.67 -8.10
CA TYR A 305 7.67 -15.86 -8.77
C TYR A 305 7.92 -16.95 -7.74
N GLU A 306 7.13 -18.02 -7.80
CA GLU A 306 7.18 -19.10 -6.83
C GLU A 306 8.45 -19.96 -6.99
N ILE A 307 9.14 -20.18 -5.87
CA ILE A 307 10.36 -21.01 -5.79
C ILE A 307 10.10 -22.26 -4.92
N GLY A 308 9.20 -22.16 -3.95
CA GLY A 308 8.83 -23.24 -3.02
C GLY A 308 9.66 -23.27 -1.77
N GLU A 309 11.00 -23.30 -1.85
CA GLU A 309 11.89 -23.54 -0.73
C GLU A 309 12.61 -22.29 -0.23
N ASN A 310 12.62 -22.08 1.09
CA ASN A 310 13.28 -20.94 1.74
C ASN A 310 14.80 -20.88 1.45
N LYS A 311 15.48 -22.02 1.32
CA LYS A 311 16.90 -22.05 1.03
C LYS A 311 17.18 -21.65 -0.41
N LYS A 312 16.45 -22.22 -1.35
CA LYS A 312 16.59 -21.96 -2.79
C LYS A 312 16.33 -20.51 -3.14
N VAL A 313 15.29 -19.89 -2.53
CA VAL A 313 14.98 -18.46 -2.78
C VAL A 313 16.11 -17.54 -2.32
N LEU A 314 16.84 -17.88 -1.25
CA LEU A 314 18.00 -17.12 -0.79
C LEU A 314 19.23 -17.30 -1.69
N GLU A 315 19.41 -18.49 -2.26
CA GLU A 315 20.47 -18.79 -3.22
C GLU A 315 20.26 -17.99 -4.51
N ILE A 316 19.05 -17.99 -5.05
CA ILE A 316 18.67 -17.17 -6.22
C ILE A 316 18.86 -15.67 -5.92
N GLN A 317 18.42 -15.18 -4.77
CA GLN A 317 18.63 -13.77 -4.39
C GLN A 317 20.14 -13.41 -4.36
N LYS A 318 21.00 -14.28 -3.88
CA LYS A 318 22.45 -14.07 -3.87
C LYS A 318 23.02 -14.03 -5.31
N GLU A 319 22.56 -14.93 -6.17
CA GLU A 319 23.00 -14.95 -7.57
C GLU A 319 22.56 -13.66 -8.29
N VAL A 320 21.30 -13.23 -8.10
CA VAL A 320 20.78 -12.00 -8.67
C VAL A 320 21.59 -10.78 -8.17
N LEU A 321 21.90 -10.75 -6.86
CA LEU A 321 22.72 -9.67 -6.28
C LEU A 321 24.15 -9.66 -6.84
N ALA A 322 24.79 -10.82 -7.03
CA ALA A 322 26.12 -10.92 -7.63
C ALA A 322 26.15 -10.46 -9.09
N ASN A 323 25.01 -10.45 -9.78
CA ASN A 323 24.86 -9.92 -11.13
C ASN A 323 24.42 -8.43 -11.18
N GLY A 324 24.44 -7.73 -10.05
CA GLY A 324 24.17 -6.29 -9.99
C GLY A 324 22.72 -5.89 -9.75
N TYR A 325 21.84 -6.83 -9.33
CA TYR A 325 20.41 -6.56 -9.15
C TYR A 325 19.93 -6.89 -7.73
N ILE A 326 18.92 -6.14 -7.26
CA ILE A 326 18.29 -6.38 -5.96
C ILE A 326 16.86 -6.87 -6.17
N VAL A 327 16.50 -8.03 -5.57
CA VAL A 327 15.13 -8.58 -5.57
C VAL A 327 14.73 -9.01 -4.15
N GLY A 328 13.44 -9.10 -3.86
CA GLY A 328 12.92 -9.59 -2.59
C GLY A 328 12.91 -11.12 -2.55
N ALA A 329 13.49 -11.73 -1.51
CA ALA A 329 13.34 -13.15 -1.19
C ALA A 329 12.37 -13.30 -0.02
N ILE A 330 11.11 -13.60 -0.32
CA ILE A 330 10.05 -13.74 0.68
C ILE A 330 9.91 -15.21 1.06
N ARG A 331 9.90 -15.46 2.35
CA ARG A 331 9.98 -16.82 2.92
C ARG A 331 8.78 -17.11 3.81
N GLN A 332 8.56 -18.38 4.04
CA GLN A 332 7.65 -18.82 5.10
C GLN A 332 8.13 -18.28 6.46
N PRO A 333 7.23 -17.87 7.36
CA PRO A 333 5.77 -17.95 7.30
C PRO A 333 5.09 -16.71 6.68
N THR A 334 5.82 -15.77 6.07
CA THR A 334 5.24 -14.54 5.48
C THR A 334 4.35 -14.88 4.28
N VAL A 335 4.72 -15.90 3.54
CA VAL A 335 3.97 -16.47 2.40
C VAL A 335 3.83 -17.99 2.58
N LYS A 336 2.82 -18.60 1.94
CA LYS A 336 2.59 -20.07 2.00
C LYS A 336 3.72 -20.86 1.34
N SER A 337 4.26 -20.34 0.25
CA SER A 337 5.38 -20.90 -0.52
C SER A 337 6.43 -19.79 -0.73
N ALA A 338 7.73 -20.09 -0.64
CA ALA A 338 8.78 -19.08 -0.80
C ALA A 338 8.80 -18.53 -2.22
N ILE A 339 8.90 -17.21 -2.36
CA ILE A 339 8.86 -16.50 -3.65
C ILE A 339 10.04 -15.55 -3.82
N ILE A 340 10.48 -15.36 -5.06
CA ILE A 340 11.14 -14.12 -5.45
C ILE A 340 10.05 -13.09 -5.72
N ARG A 341 10.05 -12.01 -4.92
CA ARG A 341 9.19 -10.85 -5.14
C ARG A 341 9.96 -9.84 -5.96
N LEU A 342 9.63 -9.77 -7.24
CA LEU A 342 10.21 -8.82 -8.20
C LEU A 342 9.24 -7.65 -8.38
N ILE A 343 9.76 -6.44 -8.36
CA ILE A 343 9.01 -5.23 -8.72
C ILE A 343 9.49 -4.77 -10.10
N SER A 344 8.60 -4.84 -11.08
CA SER A 344 8.89 -4.44 -12.45
C SER A 344 8.78 -2.90 -12.60
N LYS A 345 9.66 -2.16 -11.92
CA LYS A 345 9.69 -0.70 -11.87
C LYS A 345 9.80 -0.07 -13.25
N ILE A 346 9.11 1.07 -13.45
CA ILE A 346 9.09 1.70 -14.77
C ILE A 346 10.34 2.52 -15.12
N ASP A 347 11.19 2.82 -14.14
CA ASP A 347 12.50 3.48 -14.31
C ASP A 347 13.65 2.51 -14.64
N VAL A 348 13.43 1.20 -14.46
CA VAL A 348 14.40 0.17 -14.85
C VAL A 348 14.28 -0.13 -16.36
N SER A 349 15.40 -0.34 -17.05
CA SER A 349 15.40 -0.66 -18.47
C SER A 349 14.73 -2.02 -18.76
N ILE A 350 14.10 -2.15 -19.93
CA ILE A 350 13.52 -3.43 -20.38
C ILE A 350 14.58 -4.53 -20.44
N ASN A 351 15.78 -4.20 -20.92
CA ASN A 351 16.90 -5.15 -21.02
C ASN A 351 17.31 -5.68 -19.63
N ASP A 352 17.38 -4.82 -18.61
CA ASP A 352 17.71 -5.25 -17.26
C ASP A 352 16.58 -6.07 -16.63
N LEU A 353 15.31 -5.72 -16.86
CA LEU A 353 14.18 -6.53 -16.43
C LEU A 353 14.24 -7.93 -17.05
N GLN A 354 14.50 -8.05 -18.36
CA GLN A 354 14.68 -9.34 -19.05
C GLN A 354 15.83 -10.17 -18.46
N LYS A 355 17.00 -9.53 -18.19
CA LYS A 355 18.15 -10.23 -17.57
C LYS A 355 17.78 -10.81 -16.20
N VAL A 356 17.10 -10.01 -15.35
CA VAL A 356 16.67 -10.50 -14.02
C VAL A 356 15.65 -11.61 -14.13
N CYS A 357 14.69 -11.54 -15.04
CA CYS A 357 13.74 -12.62 -15.28
C CYS A 357 14.45 -13.94 -15.65
N LYS A 358 15.48 -13.88 -16.48
CA LYS A 358 16.28 -15.06 -16.83
C LYS A 358 17.09 -15.60 -15.66
N LEU A 359 17.58 -14.73 -14.75
CA LEU A 359 18.32 -15.17 -13.57
C LEU A 359 17.41 -15.86 -12.56
N ILE A 360 16.17 -15.41 -12.38
CA ILE A 360 15.25 -15.99 -11.40
C ILE A 360 14.56 -17.27 -11.90
N LYS A 361 14.51 -17.50 -13.22
CA LYS A 361 13.86 -18.67 -13.84
C LYS A 361 14.71 -19.95 -13.80
N LYS A 362 16.01 -19.83 -13.53
CA LYS A 362 16.93 -20.97 -13.41
C LYS A 362 16.61 -21.81 -12.18
#